data_776248b5e58e37104ae9ce32170ee525
#
_entry.id   776248b5e58e37104ae9ce32170ee525
#
_cell.length_a   1.000
_cell.length_b   1.000
_cell.length_c   1.000
_cell.angle_alpha   90.00
_cell.angle_beta   90.00
_cell.angle_gamma   90.00
#
_symmetry.space_group_name_H-M   'P 1'
#
loop_
_entity.id
_entity.type
_entity.pdbx_description
1 polymer ?
#
loop_
_entity_poly.entity_id
_entity_poly.type
_entity_poly.pdbx_seq_one_letter_code
_entity_poly.pdbx_strand_id
1 'polypeptide(L)'
;MKNILNTIWSAVLLMVLLSSCRENAFGTVDLTLPEEPETTPYVYNHPSLMYSQADFDRVKQMLDEGTAPAPVKQEFENLKNNKYTQLSYIPNPQELIVRGDPTGTGVDYQNYTHAMRDAAAAYQMALLWKLTANEDYAKKSIEIMNGWADVCKKITSNDADHVLAAGCQGYTFANAAEIMRDYRGWNSGDFQDFKQWMLDVFAPVNKKFLDHQDSNNCAEHYWSNWDLVNMCSYFAIGVLAENDEMVNYVVDYFYNGVGNGCITKLIRGTHTDPLGTGETICQNQESGRDQGHAQMSTAVTGSLCQMAYTLFVQNPSDTRLDFYAANDNAILAMAEYVALCNLRNGTDSANKSGSWLVSITNMPFTPFDYCMDCSCKGAGDKNLGGGRHGFHMATFADDEGRGQIRPVWETILMHYSKVKKLSSGYKYLSAFAEKLRPEGGAGDVDRYGDNSGAFDQLGWSTLMMYRE
;
A
#
# COMPACT_ATOMS: atom_id res chain seq x y z
N MET A 1 -59.27 -24.88 8.34
CA MET A 1 -58.48 -25.86 9.10
C MET A 1 -57.96 -27.05 8.26
N LYS A 2 -58.69 -27.54 7.26
CA LYS A 2 -58.22 -28.71 6.45
C LYS A 2 -56.99 -28.37 5.52
N ASN A 3 -56.84 -27.14 5.07
CA ASN A 3 -55.75 -26.79 4.15
C ASN A 3 -54.39 -26.56 4.85
N ILE A 4 -54.40 -26.25 6.14
CA ILE A 4 -53.15 -26.03 6.90
C ILE A 4 -52.51 -27.37 7.29
N LEU A 5 -53.32 -28.39 7.59
CA LEU A 5 -52.81 -29.73 7.92
C LEU A 5 -52.12 -30.39 6.70
N ASN A 6 -52.67 -30.22 5.51
CA ASN A 6 -52.08 -30.82 4.31
C ASN A 6 -50.71 -30.17 3.93
N THR A 7 -50.52 -28.88 4.20
CA THR A 7 -49.26 -28.22 3.94
C THR A 7 -48.15 -28.63 4.93
N ILE A 8 -48.53 -28.88 6.19
CA ILE A 8 -47.58 -29.34 7.22
C ILE A 8 -47.16 -30.80 6.92
N TRP A 9 -48.06 -31.66 6.51
CA TRP A 9 -47.74 -33.05 6.16
C TRP A 9 -46.86 -33.14 4.90
N SER A 10 -47.05 -32.29 3.92
CA SER A 10 -46.22 -32.24 2.73
C SER A 10 -44.79 -31.75 3.04
N ALA A 11 -44.64 -30.78 3.95
CA ALA A 11 -43.33 -30.28 4.37
C ALA A 11 -42.56 -31.30 5.24
N VAL A 12 -43.25 -32.00 6.13
CA VAL A 12 -42.64 -33.05 6.95
C VAL A 12 -42.27 -34.27 6.11
N LEU A 13 -43.10 -34.64 5.11
CA LEU A 13 -42.79 -35.75 4.21
C LEU A 13 -41.63 -35.43 3.28
N LEU A 14 -41.46 -34.17 2.86
CA LEU A 14 -40.31 -33.71 2.05
C LEU A 14 -39.00 -33.67 2.86
N MET A 15 -39.06 -33.28 4.13
CA MET A 15 -37.90 -33.35 5.04
C MET A 15 -37.47 -34.78 5.37
N VAL A 16 -38.44 -35.71 5.53
CA VAL A 16 -38.11 -37.11 5.76
C VAL A 16 -37.56 -37.78 4.50
N LEU A 17 -38.01 -37.39 3.30
CA LEU A 17 -37.43 -37.89 2.04
C LEU A 17 -36.03 -37.34 1.75
N LEU A 18 -35.71 -36.11 2.19
CA LEU A 18 -34.38 -35.55 2.06
C LEU A 18 -33.38 -36.11 3.09
N SER A 19 -33.85 -36.57 4.27
CA SER A 19 -32.99 -37.22 5.25
C SER A 19 -32.76 -38.72 4.90
N SER A 20 -33.70 -39.39 4.26
CA SER A 20 -33.55 -40.83 3.89
C SER A 20 -32.62 -41.02 2.66
N CYS A 21 -32.45 -40.02 1.83
CA CYS A 21 -31.46 -40.08 0.71
C CYS A 21 -30.01 -39.84 1.12
N ARG A 22 -29.75 -39.42 2.37
CA ARG A 22 -28.38 -39.16 2.85
C ARG A 22 -27.73 -40.37 3.56
N GLU A 23 -28.49 -41.36 3.99
CA GLU A 23 -27.93 -42.46 4.79
C GLU A 23 -27.42 -43.67 4.00
N ASN A 24 -27.63 -43.77 2.68
CA ASN A 24 -27.25 -44.96 1.92
C ASN A 24 -26.24 -44.78 0.77
N ALA A 25 -25.63 -43.60 0.60
CA ALA A 25 -24.73 -43.38 -0.54
C ALA A 25 -23.26 -43.11 -0.15
N PHE A 26 -22.96 -42.71 1.07
CA PHE A 26 -21.60 -42.54 1.53
C PHE A 26 -21.53 -42.95 3.00
N GLY A 27 -20.54 -43.79 3.33
CA GLY A 27 -20.22 -44.06 4.73
C GLY A 27 -20.00 -42.74 5.48
N THR A 28 -20.28 -42.70 6.77
CA THR A 28 -20.02 -41.57 7.64
C THR A 28 -18.54 -41.14 7.45
N VAL A 29 -18.32 -40.20 6.54
CA VAL A 29 -17.06 -39.45 6.56
C VAL A 29 -17.18 -38.53 7.77
N ASP A 30 -16.44 -38.86 8.78
CA ASP A 30 -16.24 -37.97 9.92
C ASP A 30 -15.55 -36.72 9.34
N LEU A 31 -16.35 -35.72 8.96
CA LEU A 31 -15.87 -34.40 8.60
C LEU A 31 -15.47 -33.69 9.91
N THR A 32 -14.45 -34.18 10.56
CA THR A 32 -13.63 -33.32 11.38
C THR A 32 -13.06 -32.30 10.40
N LEU A 33 -13.64 -31.09 10.37
CA LEU A 33 -12.97 -29.94 9.81
C LEU A 33 -11.57 -29.98 10.41
N PRO A 34 -10.50 -29.88 9.58
CA PRO A 34 -9.18 -29.72 10.15
C PRO A 34 -9.29 -28.57 11.16
N GLU A 35 -8.86 -28.82 12.41
CA GLU A 35 -8.68 -27.74 13.37
C GLU A 35 -7.90 -26.67 12.64
N GLU A 36 -8.42 -25.44 12.63
CA GLU A 36 -7.65 -24.31 12.13
C GLU A 36 -6.30 -24.38 12.84
N PRO A 37 -5.19 -24.34 12.11
CA PRO A 37 -3.88 -24.45 12.74
C PRO A 37 -3.84 -23.36 13.83
N GLU A 38 -3.54 -23.75 15.08
CA GLU A 38 -3.32 -22.79 16.16
C GLU A 38 -2.27 -21.81 15.65
N THR A 39 -2.72 -20.62 15.26
CA THR A 39 -1.82 -19.57 14.77
C THR A 39 -1.03 -19.11 15.99
N THR A 40 0.26 -19.42 16.02
CA THR A 40 1.14 -18.87 17.03
C THR A 40 1.09 -17.34 16.92
N PRO A 41 0.80 -16.61 18.01
CA PRO A 41 0.76 -15.17 17.99
C PRO A 41 2.06 -14.58 17.41
N TYR A 42 1.93 -13.50 16.63
CA TYR A 42 3.10 -12.82 16.09
C TYR A 42 3.95 -12.20 17.19
N VAL A 43 5.24 -12.22 16.96
CA VAL A 43 6.22 -11.47 17.78
C VAL A 43 6.40 -10.09 17.13
N TYR A 44 6.27 -9.05 17.93
CA TYR A 44 6.46 -7.68 17.52
C TYR A 44 7.65 -7.03 18.22
N ASN A 45 8.80 -6.95 17.53
CA ASN A 45 9.98 -6.20 18.00
C ASN A 45 10.01 -4.83 17.33
N HIS A 46 9.42 -3.87 18.01
CA HIS A 46 9.22 -2.52 17.45
C HIS A 46 10.52 -1.70 17.32
N PRO A 47 10.62 -0.83 16.29
CA PRO A 47 9.64 -0.64 15.22
C PRO A 47 9.59 -1.82 14.26
N SER A 48 8.39 -2.16 13.76
CA SER A 48 8.11 -3.36 12.96
C SER A 48 7.33 -3.08 11.68
N LEU A 49 7.47 -1.89 11.08
CA LEU A 49 6.82 -1.51 9.82
C LEU A 49 7.85 -1.29 8.70
N MET A 50 7.93 -0.08 8.12
CA MET A 50 8.87 0.14 7.01
C MET A 50 10.32 -0.15 7.39
N TYR A 51 10.70 0.12 8.63
CA TYR A 51 12.06 -0.04 9.14
C TYR A 51 12.07 -0.73 10.49
N SER A 52 13.08 -1.57 10.69
CA SER A 52 13.40 -2.16 11.98
C SER A 52 14.35 -1.27 12.78
N GLN A 53 14.52 -1.55 14.07
CA GLN A 53 15.54 -0.88 14.89
C GLN A 53 16.95 -1.06 14.29
N ALA A 54 17.25 -2.25 13.76
CA ALA A 54 18.54 -2.52 13.12
C ALA A 54 18.80 -1.63 11.87
N ASP A 55 17.76 -1.25 11.12
CA ASP A 55 17.92 -0.32 9.99
C ASP A 55 18.27 1.08 10.48
N PHE A 56 17.60 1.55 11.55
CA PHE A 56 17.95 2.84 12.18
C PHE A 56 19.36 2.84 12.74
N ASP A 57 19.75 1.80 13.48
CA ASP A 57 21.07 1.67 14.08
C ASP A 57 22.16 1.70 12.99
N ARG A 58 21.97 0.97 11.90
CA ARG A 58 22.88 0.95 10.75
C ARG A 58 23.06 2.32 10.12
N VAL A 59 21.94 2.99 9.82
CA VAL A 59 22.00 4.31 9.16
C VAL A 59 22.59 5.36 10.09
N LYS A 60 22.17 5.38 11.35
CA LYS A 60 22.71 6.27 12.37
C LYS A 60 24.21 6.07 12.54
N GLN A 61 24.68 4.84 12.65
CA GLN A 61 26.09 4.54 12.74
C GLN A 61 26.87 5.09 11.56
N MET A 62 26.42 4.86 10.31
CA MET A 62 27.09 5.38 9.12
C MET A 62 27.16 6.91 9.09
N LEU A 63 26.08 7.57 9.56
CA LEU A 63 26.05 9.04 9.62
C LEU A 63 27.00 9.58 10.69
N ASP A 64 26.99 9.01 11.88
CA ASP A 64 27.84 9.41 13.02
C ASP A 64 29.33 9.19 12.72
N GLU A 65 29.69 8.10 12.06
CA GLU A 65 31.05 7.77 11.66
C GLU A 65 31.52 8.51 10.40
N GLY A 66 30.59 9.18 9.69
CA GLY A 66 30.88 9.85 8.42
C GLY A 66 31.12 8.89 7.25
N THR A 67 30.82 7.60 7.41
CA THR A 67 31.05 6.54 6.41
C THR A 67 29.88 6.36 5.45
N ALA A 68 28.75 7.05 5.66
CA ALA A 68 27.58 6.93 4.79
C ALA A 68 27.93 7.25 3.33
N PRO A 69 27.45 6.47 2.35
CA PRO A 69 27.59 6.74 0.92
C PRO A 69 27.06 8.12 0.52
N ALA A 70 27.60 8.69 -0.55
CA ALA A 70 27.23 10.04 -0.99
C ALA A 70 25.72 10.23 -1.20
N PRO A 71 24.95 9.32 -1.85
CA PRO A 71 23.52 9.48 -2.01
C PRO A 71 22.77 9.41 -0.68
N VAL A 72 23.22 8.60 0.28
CA VAL A 72 22.63 8.52 1.64
C VAL A 72 22.81 9.85 2.38
N LYS A 73 24.03 10.42 2.33
CA LYS A 73 24.31 11.76 2.91
C LYS A 73 23.43 12.83 2.27
N GLN A 74 23.31 12.79 0.94
CA GLN A 74 22.51 13.77 0.22
C GLN A 74 21.02 13.66 0.60
N GLU A 75 20.47 12.47 0.68
CA GLU A 75 19.06 12.30 1.07
C GLU A 75 18.83 12.72 2.53
N PHE A 76 19.78 12.45 3.42
CA PHE A 76 19.70 12.93 4.80
C PHE A 76 19.67 14.46 4.87
N GLU A 77 20.50 15.15 4.07
CA GLU A 77 20.45 16.62 3.98
C GLU A 77 19.12 17.11 3.37
N ASN A 78 18.62 16.42 2.33
CA ASN A 78 17.32 16.75 1.74
C ASN A 78 16.20 16.62 2.78
N LEU A 79 16.20 15.53 3.56
CA LEU A 79 15.23 15.32 4.64
C LEU A 79 15.30 16.43 5.70
N LYS A 80 16.50 16.80 6.16
CA LYS A 80 16.66 17.89 7.15
C LYS A 80 16.20 19.26 6.64
N ASN A 81 16.38 19.51 5.34
CA ASN A 81 16.01 20.78 4.73
C ASN A 81 14.59 20.82 4.18
N ASN A 82 13.84 19.71 4.27
CA ASN A 82 12.45 19.65 3.80
C ASN A 82 11.58 20.63 4.57
N LYS A 83 10.59 21.25 3.90
CA LYS A 83 9.70 22.23 4.55
C LYS A 83 8.84 21.62 5.68
N TYR A 84 8.59 20.32 5.63
CA TYR A 84 7.80 19.60 6.63
C TYR A 84 8.61 19.10 7.83
N THR A 85 9.94 19.29 7.83
CA THR A 85 10.81 18.95 8.96
C THR A 85 11.25 20.19 9.77
N GLN A 86 10.77 21.36 9.39
CA GLN A 86 11.09 22.58 10.12
C GLN A 86 10.32 22.60 11.46
N LEU A 87 11.02 22.87 12.55
CA LEU A 87 10.39 22.89 13.89
C LEU A 87 9.33 24.00 14.03
N SER A 88 9.33 24.96 13.12
CA SER A 88 8.29 25.99 13.00
C SER A 88 7.03 25.52 12.26
N TYR A 89 7.00 24.26 11.77
CA TYR A 89 5.81 23.70 11.12
C TYR A 89 4.63 23.74 12.09
N ILE A 90 3.49 24.22 11.60
CA ILE A 90 2.25 24.32 12.37
C ILE A 90 1.27 23.28 11.81
N PRO A 91 0.93 22.23 12.57
CA PRO A 91 -0.06 21.26 12.16
C PRO A 91 -1.46 21.89 12.11
N ASN A 92 -2.32 21.30 11.27
CA ASN A 92 -3.70 21.78 11.11
C ASN A 92 -4.71 20.62 11.19
N PRO A 93 -4.87 20.00 12.37
CA PRO A 93 -5.83 18.91 12.53
C PRO A 93 -7.27 19.39 12.30
N GLN A 94 -8.08 18.55 11.68
CA GLN A 94 -9.45 18.81 11.29
C GLN A 94 -10.38 17.80 11.98
N GLU A 95 -11.58 18.23 12.36
CA GLU A 95 -12.59 17.32 12.93
C GLU A 95 -13.02 16.24 11.95
N LEU A 96 -13.09 16.58 10.67
CA LEU A 96 -13.37 15.66 9.57
C LEU A 96 -12.23 15.66 8.56
N ILE A 97 -11.81 14.50 8.10
CA ILE A 97 -11.01 14.37 6.89
C ILE A 97 -11.98 14.16 5.71
N VAL A 98 -12.01 15.11 4.81
CA VAL A 98 -12.90 15.10 3.64
C VAL A 98 -12.07 14.97 2.37
N ARG A 99 -12.27 13.88 1.62
CA ARG A 99 -11.73 13.68 0.26
C ARG A 99 -12.83 13.16 -0.63
N GLY A 100 -13.04 13.79 -1.79
CA GLY A 100 -14.08 13.44 -2.76
C GLY A 100 -14.70 14.66 -3.40
N ASP A 101 -15.82 14.49 -4.11
CA ASP A 101 -16.43 15.52 -4.93
C ASP A 101 -16.61 16.87 -4.21
N PRO A 102 -15.82 17.90 -4.55
CA PRO A 102 -15.91 19.22 -3.94
C PRO A 102 -17.18 19.98 -4.34
N THR A 103 -17.92 19.48 -5.33
CA THR A 103 -19.18 20.08 -5.81
C THR A 103 -20.40 19.41 -5.21
N GLY A 104 -20.20 18.33 -4.45
CA GLY A 104 -21.24 17.56 -3.81
C GLY A 104 -22.04 18.41 -2.81
N THR A 105 -23.33 18.33 -2.90
CA THR A 105 -24.23 19.02 -1.99
C THR A 105 -24.27 18.32 -0.65
N GLY A 106 -23.61 18.84 0.36
CA GLY A 106 -23.76 18.40 1.74
C GLY A 106 -22.52 17.88 2.46
N VAL A 107 -21.41 17.70 1.76
CA VAL A 107 -20.10 17.59 2.41
C VAL A 107 -19.30 18.82 2.03
N ASP A 108 -18.94 19.53 3.03
CA ASP A 108 -18.16 20.71 2.86
C ASP A 108 -16.79 20.33 2.27
N TYR A 109 -16.30 21.15 1.44
CA TYR A 109 -14.93 21.44 1.10
C TYR A 109 -13.89 20.35 1.38
N GLN A 110 -13.25 19.81 0.37
CA GLN A 110 -12.11 18.89 0.51
C GLN A 110 -11.00 19.51 1.37
N ASN A 111 -10.57 18.79 2.41
CA ASN A 111 -9.52 19.22 3.32
C ASN A 111 -8.48 18.11 3.63
N TYR A 112 -8.58 16.95 2.99
CA TYR A 112 -7.67 15.81 3.23
C TYR A 112 -6.20 16.18 3.10
N THR A 113 -5.87 17.25 2.39
CA THR A 113 -4.50 17.73 2.21
C THR A 113 -3.86 18.20 3.53
N HIS A 114 -4.65 18.55 4.55
CA HIS A 114 -4.12 18.83 5.89
C HIS A 114 -3.59 17.53 6.53
N ALA A 115 -4.40 16.48 6.57
CA ALA A 115 -3.96 15.18 7.07
C ALA A 115 -2.76 14.63 6.28
N MET A 116 -2.78 14.79 4.97
CA MET A 116 -1.70 14.39 4.06
C MET A 116 -0.37 15.04 4.42
N ARG A 117 -0.37 16.37 4.63
CA ARG A 117 0.84 17.12 4.96
C ARG A 117 1.30 16.86 6.39
N ASP A 118 0.37 16.82 7.33
CA ASP A 118 0.66 16.59 8.74
C ASP A 118 1.19 15.16 8.99
N ALA A 119 0.62 14.14 8.33
CA ALA A 119 1.13 12.78 8.40
C ALA A 119 2.57 12.67 7.86
N ALA A 120 2.86 13.31 6.72
CA ALA A 120 4.21 13.35 6.16
C ALA A 120 5.19 14.11 7.08
N ALA A 121 4.76 15.21 7.70
CA ALA A 121 5.57 15.96 8.66
C ALA A 121 5.90 15.12 9.90
N ALA A 122 4.88 14.46 10.49
CA ALA A 122 5.07 13.59 11.64
C ALA A 122 6.06 12.44 11.32
N TYR A 123 5.90 11.80 10.15
CA TYR A 123 6.76 10.71 9.70
C TYR A 123 8.22 11.16 9.49
N GLN A 124 8.43 12.26 8.78
CA GLN A 124 9.77 12.78 8.53
C GLN A 124 10.47 13.22 9.83
N MET A 125 9.75 13.84 10.74
CA MET A 125 10.29 14.23 12.06
C MET A 125 10.61 13.02 12.92
N ALA A 126 9.80 11.96 12.88
CA ALA A 126 10.10 10.70 13.54
C ALA A 126 11.40 10.07 13.00
N LEU A 127 11.61 10.07 11.66
CA LEU A 127 12.86 9.63 11.05
C LEU A 127 14.06 10.44 11.56
N LEU A 128 13.94 11.78 11.54
CA LEU A 128 15.03 12.67 12.01
C LEU A 128 15.34 12.46 13.48
N TRP A 129 14.33 12.29 14.33
CA TRP A 129 14.57 11.96 15.74
C TRP A 129 15.38 10.68 15.90
N LYS A 130 14.97 9.59 15.26
CA LYS A 130 15.68 8.29 15.35
C LYS A 130 17.14 8.39 14.87
N LEU A 131 17.40 9.18 13.82
CA LEU A 131 18.73 9.31 13.23
C LEU A 131 19.61 10.32 13.95
N THR A 132 19.04 11.35 14.58
CA THR A 132 19.82 12.45 15.19
C THR A 132 19.78 12.47 16.72
N ALA A 133 18.85 11.73 17.33
CA ALA A 133 18.50 11.82 18.74
C ALA A 133 18.09 13.24 19.20
N ASN A 134 17.74 14.14 18.28
CA ASN A 134 17.24 15.46 18.64
C ASN A 134 15.77 15.36 19.07
N GLU A 135 15.54 15.59 20.36
CA GLU A 135 14.20 15.50 20.97
C GLU A 135 13.19 16.53 20.46
N ASP A 136 13.64 17.64 19.86
CA ASP A 136 12.69 18.63 19.33
C ASP A 136 11.91 18.07 18.13
N TYR A 137 12.55 17.21 17.30
CA TYR A 137 11.85 16.46 16.27
C TYR A 137 10.85 15.47 16.87
N ALA A 138 11.23 14.75 17.93
CA ALA A 138 10.32 13.85 18.61
C ALA A 138 9.09 14.58 19.15
N LYS A 139 9.30 15.68 19.88
CA LYS A 139 8.21 16.50 20.45
C LYS A 139 7.27 17.02 19.36
N LYS A 140 7.82 17.48 18.23
CA LYS A 140 7.00 17.97 17.11
C LYS A 140 6.23 16.84 16.42
N SER A 141 6.82 15.66 16.23
CA SER A 141 6.12 14.51 15.68
C SER A 141 4.91 14.10 16.54
N ILE A 142 5.09 13.99 17.86
CA ILE A 142 4.00 13.63 18.76
C ILE A 142 2.98 14.76 18.92
N GLU A 143 3.38 16.03 18.87
CA GLU A 143 2.46 17.17 18.84
C GLU A 143 1.47 17.06 17.68
N ILE A 144 1.96 16.72 16.49
CA ILE A 144 1.14 16.53 15.30
C ILE A 144 0.18 15.36 15.52
N MET A 145 0.70 14.21 15.92
CA MET A 145 -0.09 12.99 16.08
C MET A 145 -1.16 13.11 17.15
N ASN A 146 -0.81 13.66 18.31
CA ASN A 146 -1.78 13.90 19.40
C ASN A 146 -2.86 14.91 18.96
N GLY A 147 -2.45 16.00 18.28
CA GLY A 147 -3.41 16.98 17.77
C GLY A 147 -4.46 16.36 16.83
N TRP A 148 -4.06 15.42 15.97
CA TRP A 148 -5.01 14.70 15.10
C TRP A 148 -5.89 13.73 15.90
N ALA A 149 -5.35 12.98 16.84
CA ALA A 149 -6.11 12.06 17.67
C ALA A 149 -7.16 12.79 18.53
N ASP A 150 -6.82 13.96 19.06
CA ASP A 150 -7.73 14.77 19.86
C ASP A 150 -8.90 15.34 19.06
N VAL A 151 -8.63 15.78 17.83
CA VAL A 151 -9.57 16.60 17.04
C VAL A 151 -10.34 15.76 16.04
N CYS A 152 -9.69 14.84 15.29
CA CYS A 152 -10.31 14.16 14.17
C CYS A 152 -11.23 13.02 14.60
N LYS A 153 -12.48 13.09 14.14
CA LYS A 153 -13.53 12.12 14.53
C LYS A 153 -13.97 11.22 13.39
N LYS A 154 -13.71 11.59 12.13
CA LYS A 154 -14.25 10.85 11.00
C LYS A 154 -13.53 11.16 9.70
N ILE A 155 -13.46 10.15 8.81
CA ILE A 155 -13.09 10.30 7.40
C ILE A 155 -14.37 10.16 6.57
N THR A 156 -14.61 11.06 5.64
CA THR A 156 -15.88 11.11 4.90
C THR A 156 -15.73 11.71 3.49
N SER A 157 -16.75 11.47 2.67
CA SER A 157 -16.89 12.01 1.31
C SER A 157 -18.35 11.90 0.83
N ASN A 158 -18.66 12.51 -0.29
CA ASN A 158 -19.89 12.26 -1.05
C ASN A 158 -19.75 11.12 -2.06
N ASP A 159 -18.53 10.65 -2.29
CA ASP A 159 -18.17 9.54 -3.16
C ASP A 159 -17.24 8.56 -2.44
N ALA A 160 -16.56 7.68 -3.17
CA ALA A 160 -15.68 6.69 -2.58
C ALA A 160 -14.29 7.23 -2.21
N ASP A 161 -13.90 8.44 -2.60
CA ASP A 161 -12.52 8.94 -2.47
C ASP A 161 -12.02 9.03 -1.01
N HIS A 162 -12.93 9.03 -0.03
CA HIS A 162 -12.56 8.98 1.39
C HIS A 162 -11.72 7.75 1.77
N VAL A 163 -11.90 6.63 1.06
CA VAL A 163 -11.10 5.43 1.32
C VAL A 163 -9.65 5.59 0.90
N LEU A 164 -9.37 6.45 -0.10
CA LEU A 164 -7.98 6.80 -0.46
C LEU A 164 -7.33 7.65 0.63
N ALA A 165 -8.09 8.55 1.28
CA ALA A 165 -7.58 9.29 2.43
C ALA A 165 -7.30 8.34 3.61
N ALA A 166 -8.21 7.41 3.90
CA ALA A 166 -8.00 6.41 4.94
C ALA A 166 -6.76 5.52 4.64
N GLY A 167 -6.59 5.11 3.39
CA GLY A 167 -5.43 4.34 2.97
C GLY A 167 -4.12 5.12 3.10
N CYS A 168 -3.95 6.19 2.31
CA CYS A 168 -2.69 6.91 2.21
C CYS A 168 -2.25 7.54 3.53
N GLN A 169 -3.13 8.26 4.23
CA GLN A 169 -2.78 8.90 5.48
C GLN A 169 -2.68 7.92 6.64
N GLY A 170 -3.50 6.83 6.62
CA GLY A 170 -3.50 5.84 7.69
C GLY A 170 -2.16 5.15 7.84
N TYR A 171 -1.58 4.60 6.75
CA TYR A 171 -0.29 3.94 6.89
C TYR A 171 0.87 4.90 7.16
N THR A 172 0.76 6.17 6.73
CA THR A 172 1.77 7.19 7.02
C THR A 172 1.78 7.55 8.50
N PHE A 173 0.61 7.83 9.10
CA PHE A 173 0.49 8.05 10.54
C PHE A 173 0.92 6.84 11.37
N ALA A 174 0.50 5.63 10.97
CA ALA A 174 0.88 4.42 11.68
C ALA A 174 2.40 4.18 11.66
N ASN A 175 3.09 4.43 10.54
CA ASN A 175 4.55 4.36 10.47
C ASN A 175 5.23 5.43 11.33
N ALA A 176 4.70 6.67 11.36
CA ALA A 176 5.22 7.70 12.24
C ALA A 176 5.12 7.30 13.71
N ALA A 177 3.95 6.80 14.14
CA ALA A 177 3.72 6.35 15.50
C ALA A 177 4.58 5.13 15.88
N GLU A 178 4.77 4.22 14.96
CA GLU A 178 5.60 3.04 15.17
C GLU A 178 7.07 3.41 15.39
N ILE A 179 7.60 4.39 14.65
CA ILE A 179 8.95 4.92 14.88
C ILE A 179 9.05 5.61 16.24
N MET A 180 7.99 6.32 16.66
CA MET A 180 7.96 7.09 17.91
C MET A 180 7.65 6.25 19.15
N ARG A 181 7.22 4.99 18.99
CA ARG A 181 6.70 4.13 20.06
C ARG A 181 7.61 4.05 21.31
N ASP A 182 8.92 4.00 21.13
CA ASP A 182 9.89 3.88 22.22
C ASP A 182 10.42 5.22 22.74
N TYR A 183 9.91 6.35 22.23
CA TYR A 183 10.27 7.66 22.74
C TYR A 183 9.65 7.89 24.14
N ARG A 184 10.50 7.95 25.15
CA ARG A 184 10.07 8.08 26.54
C ARG A 184 9.32 9.38 26.87
N GLY A 185 9.45 10.39 26.02
CA GLY A 185 8.73 11.65 26.14
C GLY A 185 7.29 11.60 25.63
N TRP A 186 6.87 10.53 24.96
CA TRP A 186 5.47 10.34 24.61
C TRP A 186 4.71 9.74 25.82
N ASN A 187 3.76 10.48 26.33
CA ASN A 187 2.94 9.98 27.45
C ASN A 187 2.23 8.69 27.01
N SER A 188 2.26 7.67 27.86
CA SER A 188 1.66 6.37 27.53
C SER A 188 0.15 6.44 27.30
N GLY A 189 -0.56 7.35 27.98
CA GLY A 189 -1.98 7.61 27.75
C GLY A 189 -2.21 8.18 26.34
N ASP A 190 -1.47 9.23 25.98
CA ASP A 190 -1.57 9.87 24.66
C ASP A 190 -1.24 8.88 23.53
N PHE A 191 -0.25 8.01 23.73
CA PHE A 191 0.08 6.95 22.75
C PHE A 191 -1.07 5.94 22.60
N GLN A 192 -1.73 5.54 23.71
CA GLN A 192 -2.89 4.67 23.65
C GLN A 192 -4.09 5.37 22.98
N ASP A 193 -4.31 6.64 23.26
CA ASP A 193 -5.37 7.45 22.63
C ASP A 193 -5.13 7.57 21.12
N PHE A 194 -3.87 7.78 20.69
CA PHE A 194 -3.52 7.79 19.28
C PHE A 194 -3.77 6.42 18.62
N LYS A 195 -3.37 5.32 19.25
CA LYS A 195 -3.66 3.96 18.74
C LYS A 195 -5.16 3.73 18.61
N GLN A 196 -5.92 4.12 19.63
CA GLN A 196 -7.36 3.96 19.61
C GLN A 196 -8.00 4.80 18.49
N TRP A 197 -7.52 6.03 18.29
CA TRP A 197 -7.95 6.87 17.17
C TRP A 197 -7.72 6.19 15.81
N MET A 198 -6.55 5.56 15.59
CA MET A 198 -6.29 4.82 14.36
C MET A 198 -7.26 3.63 14.18
N LEU A 199 -7.57 2.92 15.27
CA LEU A 199 -8.51 1.81 15.29
C LEU A 199 -9.97 2.25 15.07
N ASP A 200 -10.36 3.43 15.53
CA ASP A 200 -11.75 3.90 15.48
C ASP A 200 -12.06 4.70 14.20
N VAL A 201 -11.07 5.39 13.63
CA VAL A 201 -11.28 6.32 12.52
C VAL A 201 -10.78 5.77 11.18
N PHE A 202 -9.61 5.14 11.14
CA PHE A 202 -9.01 4.64 9.90
C PHE A 202 -9.35 3.18 9.63
N ALA A 203 -9.11 2.30 10.59
CA ALA A 203 -9.25 0.87 10.39
C ALA A 203 -10.66 0.45 9.93
N PRO A 204 -11.78 1.00 10.44
CA PRO A 204 -13.11 0.63 9.97
C PRO A 204 -13.36 1.02 8.51
N VAL A 205 -12.79 2.15 8.04
CA VAL A 205 -12.91 2.58 6.65
C VAL A 205 -12.13 1.64 5.74
N ASN A 206 -10.87 1.32 6.11
CA ASN A 206 -10.05 0.37 5.37
C ASN A 206 -10.73 -1.00 5.26
N LYS A 207 -11.16 -1.56 6.41
CA LYS A 207 -11.79 -2.88 6.49
C LYS A 207 -13.07 -2.95 5.65
N LYS A 208 -13.94 -1.95 5.81
CA LYS A 208 -15.20 -1.87 5.07
C LYS A 208 -14.99 -1.82 3.56
N PHE A 209 -13.95 -1.08 3.11
CA PHE A 209 -13.59 -1.04 1.71
C PHE A 209 -13.07 -2.40 1.22
N LEU A 210 -12.13 -3.01 1.93
CA LEU A 210 -11.57 -4.32 1.56
C LEU A 210 -12.62 -5.45 1.62
N ASP A 211 -13.62 -5.34 2.50
CA ASP A 211 -14.79 -6.22 2.52
C ASP A 211 -15.82 -5.94 1.42
N HIS A 212 -15.58 -4.89 0.59
CA HIS A 212 -16.50 -4.45 -0.47
C HIS A 212 -17.92 -4.11 0.03
N GLN A 213 -18.01 -3.58 1.25
CA GLN A 213 -19.27 -3.19 1.90
C GLN A 213 -19.58 -1.69 1.77
N ASP A 214 -18.66 -0.89 1.22
CA ASP A 214 -18.78 0.57 1.19
C ASP A 214 -19.51 1.10 -0.04
N SER A 215 -19.76 0.26 -1.02
CA SER A 215 -20.46 0.62 -2.25
C SER A 215 -21.26 -0.55 -2.80
N ASN A 216 -22.21 -0.24 -3.70
CA ASN A 216 -22.91 -1.27 -4.47
C ASN A 216 -22.05 -1.77 -5.65
N ASN A 217 -20.76 -1.49 -5.68
CA ASN A 217 -19.86 -1.89 -6.73
C ASN A 217 -19.29 -3.30 -6.45
N CYS A 218 -18.92 -3.99 -7.50
CA CYS A 218 -18.22 -5.27 -7.36
C CYS A 218 -16.79 -5.06 -6.86
N ALA A 219 -16.20 -6.12 -6.34
CA ALA A 219 -14.84 -6.10 -5.79
C ALA A 219 -13.80 -5.59 -6.79
N GLU A 220 -13.95 -5.89 -8.08
CA GLU A 220 -13.03 -5.49 -9.14
C GLU A 220 -13.36 -4.13 -9.78
N HIS A 221 -14.28 -3.36 -9.20
CA HIS A 221 -14.63 -2.02 -9.71
C HIS A 221 -13.48 -1.02 -9.57
N TYR A 222 -12.79 -1.07 -8.43
CA TYR A 222 -11.72 -0.12 -8.13
C TYR A 222 -10.37 -0.59 -8.68
N TRP A 223 -9.50 0.37 -8.97
CA TRP A 223 -8.14 0.12 -9.40
C TRP A 223 -7.29 -0.46 -8.27
N SER A 224 -6.22 -1.19 -8.63
CA SER A 224 -5.38 -1.89 -7.66
C SER A 224 -4.79 -0.99 -6.56
N ASN A 225 -4.48 0.27 -6.88
CA ASN A 225 -3.97 1.21 -5.88
C ASN A 225 -4.93 1.43 -4.70
N TRP A 226 -6.24 1.35 -4.94
CA TRP A 226 -7.25 1.51 -3.88
C TRP A 226 -7.18 0.40 -2.85
N ASP A 227 -7.13 -0.86 -3.29
CA ASP A 227 -6.95 -2.00 -2.38
C ASP A 227 -5.60 -1.90 -1.67
N LEU A 228 -4.52 -1.62 -2.43
CA LEU A 228 -3.15 -1.60 -1.93
C LEU A 228 -2.96 -0.57 -0.82
N VAL A 229 -3.45 0.67 -0.97
CA VAL A 229 -3.32 1.68 0.11
C VAL A 229 -4.13 1.31 1.34
N ASN A 230 -5.31 0.69 1.16
CA ASN A 230 -6.13 0.23 2.29
C ASN A 230 -5.53 -1.00 2.98
N MET A 231 -4.91 -1.93 2.24
CA MET A 231 -4.09 -3.00 2.82
C MET A 231 -2.90 -2.45 3.61
N CYS A 232 -2.15 -1.48 3.05
CA CYS A 232 -1.05 -0.82 3.76
C CYS A 232 -1.50 -0.22 5.08
N SER A 233 -2.62 0.52 5.07
CA SER A 233 -3.15 1.18 6.26
C SER A 233 -3.63 0.15 7.29
N TYR A 234 -4.43 -0.82 6.88
CA TYR A 234 -4.97 -1.82 7.80
C TYR A 234 -3.89 -2.71 8.41
N PHE A 235 -2.88 -3.10 7.60
CA PHE A 235 -1.70 -3.83 8.07
C PHE A 235 -0.88 -3.01 9.08
N ALA A 236 -0.58 -1.76 8.73
CA ALA A 236 0.24 -0.90 9.58
C ALA A 236 -0.45 -0.59 10.92
N ILE A 237 -1.77 -0.38 10.92
CA ILE A 237 -2.56 -0.21 12.14
C ILE A 237 -2.57 -1.52 12.96
N GLY A 238 -2.70 -2.67 12.29
CA GLY A 238 -2.63 -3.98 12.92
C GLY A 238 -1.31 -4.20 13.67
N VAL A 239 -0.17 -3.91 13.02
CA VAL A 239 1.15 -4.00 13.65
C VAL A 239 1.30 -2.99 14.79
N LEU A 240 0.88 -1.72 14.59
CA LEU A 240 0.92 -0.68 15.64
C LEU A 240 0.10 -1.09 16.87
N ALA A 241 -1.03 -1.75 16.67
CA ALA A 241 -1.92 -2.22 17.73
C ALA A 241 -1.56 -3.61 18.27
N GLU A 242 -0.58 -4.32 17.68
CA GLU A 242 -0.25 -5.72 17.97
C GLU A 242 -1.49 -6.63 17.81
N ASN A 243 -2.22 -6.42 16.73
CA ASN A 243 -3.48 -7.12 16.43
C ASN A 243 -3.26 -8.14 15.30
N ASP A 244 -3.06 -9.40 15.68
CA ASP A 244 -2.81 -10.51 14.76
C ASP A 244 -3.96 -10.74 13.78
N GLU A 245 -5.20 -10.49 14.18
CA GLU A 245 -6.38 -10.65 13.30
C GLU A 245 -6.32 -9.67 12.13
N MET A 246 -5.96 -8.41 12.40
CA MET A 246 -5.81 -7.39 11.36
C MET A 246 -4.66 -7.72 10.41
N VAL A 247 -3.52 -8.17 10.96
CA VAL A 247 -2.35 -8.57 10.17
C VAL A 247 -2.69 -9.77 9.28
N ASN A 248 -3.24 -10.84 9.85
CA ASN A 248 -3.65 -12.04 9.11
C ASN A 248 -4.69 -11.74 8.03
N TYR A 249 -5.65 -10.85 8.32
CA TYR A 249 -6.63 -10.41 7.32
C TYR A 249 -5.95 -9.85 6.07
N VAL A 250 -4.94 -8.99 6.22
CA VAL A 250 -4.21 -8.43 5.07
C VAL A 250 -3.34 -9.48 4.38
N VAL A 251 -2.71 -10.37 5.15
CA VAL A 251 -1.96 -11.50 4.58
C VAL A 251 -2.87 -12.34 3.69
N ASP A 252 -4.02 -12.73 4.19
CA ASP A 252 -4.98 -13.53 3.43
C ASP A 252 -5.54 -12.75 2.22
N TYR A 253 -5.83 -11.45 2.38
CA TYR A 253 -6.30 -10.61 1.28
C TYR A 253 -5.26 -10.44 0.18
N PHE A 254 -3.99 -10.29 0.54
CA PHE A 254 -2.91 -10.16 -0.46
C PHE A 254 -2.84 -11.36 -1.40
N TYR A 255 -3.03 -12.58 -0.88
CA TYR A 255 -2.98 -13.80 -1.70
C TYR A 255 -4.34 -14.16 -2.33
N ASN A 256 -5.43 -13.98 -1.61
CA ASN A 256 -6.74 -14.55 -1.92
C ASN A 256 -7.86 -13.51 -2.03
N GLY A 257 -7.54 -12.22 -1.89
CA GLY A 257 -8.52 -11.14 -1.92
C GLY A 257 -9.30 -11.06 -3.22
N VAL A 258 -10.47 -10.45 -3.13
CA VAL A 258 -11.41 -10.36 -4.27
C VAL A 258 -11.20 -9.11 -5.12
N GLY A 259 -10.47 -8.10 -4.63
CA GLY A 259 -10.19 -6.87 -5.34
C GLY A 259 -8.94 -6.91 -6.22
N ASN A 260 -8.69 -5.85 -6.95
CA ASN A 260 -7.59 -5.77 -7.92
C ASN A 260 -6.19 -5.62 -7.29
N GLY A 261 -6.10 -5.35 -5.99
CA GLY A 261 -4.83 -5.29 -5.26
C GLY A 261 -4.31 -6.63 -4.77
N CYS A 262 -5.10 -7.73 -4.83
CA CYS A 262 -4.57 -9.06 -4.53
C CYS A 262 -3.60 -9.50 -5.62
N ILE A 263 -2.57 -10.27 -5.25
CA ILE A 263 -1.44 -10.59 -6.15
C ILE A 263 -1.88 -11.23 -7.47
N THR A 264 -2.91 -12.06 -7.46
CA THR A 264 -3.42 -12.77 -8.66
C THR A 264 -4.15 -11.85 -9.64
N LYS A 265 -4.60 -10.68 -9.18
CA LYS A 265 -5.29 -9.67 -10.00
C LYS A 265 -4.43 -8.43 -10.25
N LEU A 266 -3.51 -8.14 -9.37
CA LEU A 266 -2.51 -7.10 -9.55
C LEU A 266 -1.61 -7.39 -10.76
N ILE A 267 -1.27 -8.65 -10.99
CA ILE A 267 -0.54 -9.12 -12.17
C ILE A 267 -1.54 -9.59 -13.24
N ARG A 268 -1.59 -8.88 -14.36
CA ARG A 268 -2.55 -9.14 -15.45
C ARG A 268 -1.92 -9.81 -16.68
N GLY A 269 -0.63 -9.99 -16.71
CA GLY A 269 0.07 -10.67 -17.77
C GLY A 269 1.52 -10.95 -17.44
N THR A 270 2.04 -12.02 -17.98
CA THR A 270 3.46 -12.40 -17.89
C THR A 270 4.04 -12.38 -19.29
N HIS A 271 5.14 -11.66 -19.47
CA HIS A 271 5.76 -11.44 -20.77
C HIS A 271 7.25 -11.68 -20.71
N THR A 272 7.85 -11.96 -21.87
CA THR A 272 9.29 -11.91 -22.05
C THR A 272 9.70 -10.45 -22.31
N ASP A 273 10.82 -10.02 -21.77
CA ASP A 273 11.37 -8.69 -22.01
C ASP A 273 11.54 -8.41 -23.51
N PRO A 274 10.90 -7.36 -24.06
CA PRO A 274 10.95 -7.02 -25.47
C PRO A 274 12.34 -6.55 -25.95
N LEU A 275 13.26 -6.21 -25.03
CA LEU A 275 14.63 -5.80 -25.33
C LEU A 275 15.62 -6.97 -25.29
N GLY A 276 15.13 -8.21 -25.18
CA GLY A 276 15.90 -9.42 -25.42
C GLY A 276 16.81 -9.87 -24.29
N THR A 277 16.55 -9.49 -23.04
CA THR A 277 17.28 -10.05 -21.89
C THR A 277 16.96 -11.51 -21.64
N GLY A 278 15.81 -11.99 -22.11
CA GLY A 278 15.26 -13.31 -21.79
C GLY A 278 14.56 -13.38 -20.44
N GLU A 279 14.58 -12.31 -19.66
CA GLU A 279 13.94 -12.22 -18.35
C GLU A 279 12.42 -12.10 -18.47
N THR A 280 11.73 -12.55 -17.42
CA THR A 280 10.28 -12.40 -17.30
C THR A 280 9.93 -11.05 -16.67
N ILE A 281 8.96 -10.35 -17.28
CA ILE A 281 8.38 -9.12 -16.76
C ILE A 281 6.86 -9.28 -16.60
N CYS A 282 6.26 -8.66 -15.59
CA CYS A 282 4.85 -8.84 -15.26
C CYS A 282 4.06 -7.54 -15.40
N GLN A 283 3.00 -7.61 -16.20
CA GLN A 283 2.09 -6.50 -16.45
C GLN A 283 1.30 -6.14 -15.18
N ASN A 284 1.42 -4.88 -14.76
CA ASN A 284 0.64 -4.32 -13.67
C ASN A 284 -0.82 -4.06 -14.11
N GLN A 285 -1.78 -4.23 -13.21
CA GLN A 285 -3.21 -4.06 -13.47
C GLN A 285 -3.54 -2.65 -14.01
N GLU A 286 -2.82 -1.61 -13.60
CA GLU A 286 -3.05 -0.24 -14.04
C GLU A 286 -2.28 0.17 -15.29
N SER A 287 -1.51 -0.74 -15.88
CA SER A 287 -0.70 -0.46 -17.09
C SER A 287 -1.52 -0.04 -18.31
N GLY A 288 -2.79 -0.42 -18.36
CA GLY A 288 -3.71 0.01 -19.40
C GLY A 288 -4.45 1.33 -19.09
N ARG A 289 -4.41 1.80 -17.84
CA ARG A 289 -5.05 3.03 -17.38
C ARG A 289 -4.17 4.25 -17.68
N ASP A 290 -3.09 4.40 -16.95
CA ASP A 290 -2.03 5.39 -17.14
C ASP A 290 -0.77 5.00 -16.37
N GLN A 291 0.37 5.57 -16.71
CA GLN A 291 1.64 5.18 -16.12
C GLN A 291 1.90 5.83 -14.76
N GLY A 292 1.25 6.93 -14.42
CA GLY A 292 1.33 7.54 -13.10
C GLY A 292 0.73 6.62 -12.02
N HIS A 293 -0.43 6.01 -12.32
CA HIS A 293 -1.08 5.05 -11.42
C HIS A 293 -0.40 3.67 -11.43
N ALA A 294 0.12 3.21 -12.58
CA ALA A 294 0.92 1.98 -12.62
C ALA A 294 2.17 2.09 -11.73
N GLN A 295 2.82 3.26 -11.69
CA GLN A 295 3.91 3.51 -10.75
C GLN A 295 3.42 3.63 -9.31
N MET A 296 2.26 4.26 -9.06
CA MET A 296 1.69 4.36 -7.73
C MET A 296 1.40 2.97 -7.15
N SER A 297 0.72 2.09 -7.89
CA SER A 297 0.44 0.73 -7.41
C SER A 297 1.71 -0.07 -7.16
N THR A 298 2.74 0.07 -8.02
CA THR A 298 4.04 -0.56 -7.78
C THR A 298 4.69 -0.04 -6.50
N ALA A 299 4.65 1.27 -6.27
CA ALA A 299 5.25 1.91 -5.12
C ALA A 299 4.55 1.51 -3.80
N VAL A 300 3.22 1.50 -3.80
CA VAL A 300 2.45 1.08 -2.61
C VAL A 300 2.63 -0.42 -2.35
N THR A 301 2.69 -1.25 -3.40
CA THR A 301 3.02 -2.67 -3.26
C THR A 301 4.40 -2.86 -2.61
N GLY A 302 5.41 -2.11 -3.04
CA GLY A 302 6.75 -2.15 -2.43
C GLY A 302 6.73 -1.78 -0.95
N SER A 303 5.93 -0.77 -0.56
CA SER A 303 5.74 -0.40 0.84
C SER A 303 5.06 -1.51 1.65
N LEU A 304 4.00 -2.11 1.11
CA LEU A 304 3.31 -3.24 1.75
C LEU A 304 4.23 -4.45 1.93
N CYS A 305 4.97 -4.81 0.87
CA CYS A 305 5.94 -5.90 0.92
C CYS A 305 7.04 -5.64 1.95
N GLN A 306 7.52 -4.40 2.06
CA GLN A 306 8.55 -4.06 3.03
C GLN A 306 8.04 -4.15 4.48
N MET A 307 6.84 -3.63 4.76
CA MET A 307 6.25 -3.73 6.09
C MET A 307 6.02 -5.20 6.48
N ALA A 308 5.47 -6.00 5.58
CA ALA A 308 5.26 -7.43 5.80
C ALA A 308 6.60 -8.17 6.00
N TYR A 309 7.63 -7.85 5.21
CA TYR A 309 8.95 -8.45 5.34
C TYR A 309 9.65 -8.11 6.66
N THR A 310 9.49 -6.89 7.15
CA THR A 310 10.02 -6.51 8.46
C THR A 310 9.41 -7.37 9.58
N LEU A 311 8.12 -7.66 9.49
CA LEU A 311 7.45 -8.57 10.42
C LEU A 311 7.83 -10.04 10.17
N PHE A 312 8.04 -10.44 8.89
CA PHE A 312 8.51 -11.78 8.53
C PHE A 312 9.85 -12.14 9.19
N VAL A 313 10.80 -11.21 9.21
CA VAL A 313 12.11 -11.44 9.84
C VAL A 313 11.99 -11.83 11.32
N GLN A 314 10.94 -11.35 11.98
CA GLN A 314 10.64 -11.67 13.38
C GLN A 314 9.79 -12.95 13.53
N ASN A 315 9.06 -13.32 12.49
CA ASN A 315 8.12 -14.44 12.44
C ASN A 315 8.38 -15.36 11.23
N PRO A 316 9.59 -15.94 11.10
CA PRO A 316 9.99 -16.66 9.88
C PRO A 316 9.25 -17.98 9.67
N SER A 317 8.49 -18.44 10.63
CA SER A 317 7.63 -19.62 10.51
C SER A 317 6.39 -19.35 9.64
N ASP A 318 5.89 -18.11 9.58
CA ASP A 318 4.84 -17.73 8.67
C ASP A 318 5.40 -17.14 7.37
N THR A 319 5.70 -18.04 6.42
CA THR A 319 6.27 -17.67 5.11
C THR A 319 5.33 -16.82 4.27
N ARG A 320 4.05 -16.72 4.62
CA ARG A 320 3.09 -15.86 3.92
C ARG A 320 3.41 -14.38 4.09
N LEU A 321 4.12 -13.99 5.15
CA LEU A 321 4.59 -12.61 5.37
C LEU A 321 5.70 -12.18 4.40
N ASP A 322 6.40 -13.11 3.72
CA ASP A 322 7.34 -12.74 2.66
C ASP A 322 6.61 -12.44 1.33
N PHE A 323 5.91 -11.31 1.28
CA PHE A 323 5.21 -10.88 0.07
C PHE A 323 6.13 -10.69 -1.13
N TYR A 324 7.41 -10.39 -0.91
CA TYR A 324 8.39 -10.29 -1.99
C TYR A 324 8.63 -11.63 -2.70
N ALA A 325 8.45 -12.75 -1.99
CA ALA A 325 8.58 -14.08 -2.57
C ALA A 325 7.33 -14.55 -3.34
N ALA A 326 6.21 -13.83 -3.23
CA ALA A 326 4.94 -14.24 -3.83
C ALA A 326 5.08 -14.51 -5.33
N ASN A 327 4.47 -15.62 -5.79
CA ASN A 327 4.42 -16.03 -7.19
C ASN A 327 5.78 -15.93 -7.90
N ASP A 328 6.81 -16.49 -7.28
CA ASP A 328 8.18 -16.52 -7.80
C ASP A 328 8.75 -15.11 -8.09
N ASN A 329 8.69 -14.24 -7.11
CA ASN A 329 9.15 -12.85 -7.19
C ASN A 329 8.37 -12.00 -8.21
N ALA A 330 7.07 -12.23 -8.38
CA ALA A 330 6.24 -11.48 -9.33
C ALA A 330 6.27 -9.96 -9.10
N ILE A 331 6.54 -9.51 -7.87
CA ILE A 331 6.70 -8.09 -7.55
C ILE A 331 7.95 -7.50 -8.22
N LEU A 332 9.05 -8.26 -8.27
CA LEU A 332 10.24 -7.86 -9.03
C LEU A 332 9.93 -7.74 -10.53
N ALA A 333 9.30 -8.76 -11.09
CA ALA A 333 8.94 -8.77 -12.49
C ALA A 333 7.96 -7.64 -12.86
N MET A 334 7.06 -7.26 -11.94
CA MET A 334 6.17 -6.11 -12.08
C MET A 334 6.94 -4.79 -12.04
N ALA A 335 7.87 -4.64 -11.10
CA ALA A 335 8.71 -3.46 -11.02
C ALA A 335 9.59 -3.31 -12.28
N GLU A 336 10.13 -4.39 -12.83
CA GLU A 336 10.86 -4.41 -14.10
C GLU A 336 9.99 -3.93 -15.27
N TYR A 337 8.75 -4.42 -15.37
CA TYR A 337 7.81 -4.00 -16.42
C TYR A 337 7.51 -2.49 -16.36
N VAL A 338 7.18 -1.99 -15.16
CA VAL A 338 6.83 -0.58 -14.97
C VAL A 338 8.06 0.33 -15.14
N ALA A 339 9.23 -0.09 -14.64
CA ALA A 339 10.49 0.65 -14.84
C ALA A 339 10.87 0.70 -16.33
N LEU A 340 10.83 -0.42 -17.05
CA LEU A 340 11.10 -0.49 -18.49
C LEU A 340 10.25 0.51 -19.28
N CYS A 341 8.96 0.56 -19.00
CA CYS A 341 8.05 1.46 -19.69
C CYS A 341 8.38 2.94 -19.43
N ASN A 342 8.77 3.26 -18.20
CA ASN A 342 8.90 4.64 -17.75
C ASN A 342 10.32 5.20 -17.80
N LEU A 343 11.33 4.41 -18.15
CA LEU A 343 12.72 4.80 -18.19
C LEU A 343 13.07 5.53 -19.49
N ARG A 344 13.79 6.67 -19.37
CA ARG A 344 14.40 7.40 -20.48
C ARG A 344 15.91 7.23 -20.47
N ASN A 345 16.52 7.26 -21.65
CA ASN A 345 17.99 7.20 -21.85
C ASN A 345 18.75 8.46 -21.39
N GLY A 346 18.06 9.52 -20.94
CA GLY A 346 18.69 10.73 -20.43
C GLY A 346 19.34 10.53 -19.06
N THR A 347 20.20 11.44 -18.66
CA THR A 347 20.98 11.36 -17.41
C THR A 347 20.36 12.15 -16.24
N ASP A 348 19.30 12.94 -16.48
CA ASP A 348 18.65 13.73 -15.43
C ASP A 348 17.86 12.87 -14.46
N SER A 349 18.01 13.13 -13.17
CA SER A 349 17.32 12.41 -12.08
C SER A 349 15.79 12.62 -12.07
N ALA A 350 15.28 13.63 -12.77
CA ALA A 350 13.85 13.85 -12.94
C ALA A 350 13.24 13.04 -14.08
N ASN A 351 14.02 12.24 -14.79
CA ASN A 351 13.60 11.40 -15.92
C ASN A 351 12.85 12.15 -17.04
N LYS A 352 13.21 13.42 -17.27
CA LYS A 352 12.54 14.30 -18.25
C LYS A 352 13.23 14.38 -19.58
N SER A 353 14.52 14.04 -19.68
CA SER A 353 15.33 14.12 -20.90
C SER A 353 15.63 12.77 -21.51
N GLY A 354 15.95 12.76 -22.80
CA GLY A 354 16.30 11.57 -23.59
C GLY A 354 15.08 10.83 -24.17
N SER A 355 15.36 9.90 -25.08
CA SER A 355 14.33 9.03 -25.68
C SER A 355 13.86 7.97 -24.68
N TRP A 356 12.65 7.48 -24.88
CA TRP A 356 12.15 6.33 -24.13
C TRP A 356 13.04 5.09 -24.39
N LEU A 357 13.29 4.30 -23.36
CA LEU A 357 14.05 3.06 -23.49
C LEU A 357 13.30 2.05 -24.40
N VAL A 358 11.99 2.01 -24.31
CA VAL A 358 11.11 1.23 -25.17
C VAL A 358 9.96 2.11 -25.67
N SER A 359 9.57 1.96 -26.93
CA SER A 359 8.37 2.63 -27.43
C SER A 359 7.13 1.99 -26.83
N ILE A 360 6.07 2.77 -26.66
CA ILE A 360 4.80 2.29 -26.11
C ILE A 360 4.22 1.15 -26.98
N THR A 361 4.38 1.22 -28.28
CA THR A 361 3.90 0.20 -29.24
C THR A 361 4.65 -1.12 -29.13
N ASN A 362 5.83 -1.11 -28.50
CA ASN A 362 6.66 -2.31 -28.30
C ASN A 362 6.52 -2.88 -26.87
N MET A 363 5.75 -2.20 -25.98
CA MET A 363 5.44 -2.78 -24.69
C MET A 363 4.47 -3.95 -24.87
N PRO A 364 4.83 -5.14 -24.38
CA PRO A 364 3.91 -6.26 -24.42
C PRO A 364 2.73 -6.01 -23.49
N PHE A 365 1.52 -6.38 -23.94
CA PHE A 365 0.30 -6.18 -23.17
C PHE A 365 -0.68 -7.33 -23.42
N THR A 366 -1.20 -7.89 -22.34
CA THR A 366 -2.32 -8.84 -22.36
C THR A 366 -3.61 -8.10 -22.04
N PRO A 367 -4.58 -8.06 -22.96
CA PRO A 367 -5.90 -7.54 -22.67
C PRO A 367 -6.56 -8.30 -21.51
N PHE A 368 -7.31 -7.59 -20.68
CA PHE A 368 -8.02 -8.21 -19.56
C PHE A 368 -9.34 -7.51 -19.29
N ASP A 369 -10.28 -8.26 -18.73
CA ASP A 369 -11.54 -7.74 -18.23
C ASP A 369 -11.46 -7.57 -16.72
N TYR A 370 -12.15 -6.55 -16.20
CA TYR A 370 -12.37 -6.38 -14.78
C TYR A 370 -13.79 -5.87 -14.56
N CYS A 371 -14.38 -6.16 -13.42
CA CYS A 371 -15.74 -5.78 -13.07
C CYS A 371 -16.80 -6.34 -14.05
N MET A 372 -16.67 -7.58 -14.53
CA MET A 372 -17.55 -8.18 -15.56
C MET A 372 -18.98 -8.41 -15.10
N ASP A 373 -19.18 -8.78 -13.84
CA ASP A 373 -20.46 -9.26 -13.31
C ASP A 373 -21.12 -8.26 -12.34
N CYS A 374 -20.56 -7.09 -12.17
CA CYS A 374 -21.13 -6.17 -11.21
C CYS A 374 -22.28 -5.36 -11.82
N SER A 375 -23.36 -5.24 -11.08
CA SER A 375 -24.44 -4.31 -11.36
C SER A 375 -24.01 -2.85 -11.06
N CYS A 376 -22.79 -2.50 -11.40
CA CYS A 376 -22.21 -1.18 -11.16
C CYS A 376 -23.11 -0.12 -11.78
N LYS A 377 -23.90 0.55 -10.97
CA LYS A 377 -24.73 1.70 -11.39
C LYS A 377 -23.92 3.00 -11.37
N GLY A 378 -22.61 2.92 -11.40
CA GLY A 378 -21.70 4.04 -11.45
C GLY A 378 -21.55 4.58 -12.87
N ALA A 379 -21.39 5.87 -13.01
CA ALA A 379 -20.99 6.50 -14.27
C ALA A 379 -19.67 5.84 -14.71
N GLY A 380 -19.65 5.33 -15.93
CA GLY A 380 -18.46 4.76 -16.52
C GLY A 380 -17.31 5.76 -16.42
N ASP A 381 -16.13 5.30 -16.08
CA ASP A 381 -14.93 6.10 -16.19
C ASP A 381 -14.84 6.56 -17.65
N LYS A 382 -14.89 7.87 -17.87
CA LYS A 382 -14.89 8.46 -19.20
C LYS A 382 -13.62 8.13 -19.98
N ASN A 383 -12.56 7.73 -19.28
CA ASN A 383 -11.28 7.36 -19.86
C ASN A 383 -11.26 5.92 -20.40
N LEU A 384 -12.28 5.12 -20.11
CA LEU A 384 -12.36 3.71 -20.50
C LEU A 384 -13.42 3.42 -21.56
N GLY A 385 -13.84 4.41 -22.33
CA GLY A 385 -14.73 4.17 -23.47
C GLY A 385 -16.20 3.94 -23.14
N GLY A 386 -16.69 4.48 -22.03
CA GLY A 386 -18.07 4.82 -21.83
C GLY A 386 -19.01 3.76 -21.26
N GLY A 387 -19.52 4.04 -20.11
CA GLY A 387 -20.89 3.79 -19.65
C GLY A 387 -21.42 2.37 -19.65
N ARG A 388 -20.58 1.33 -19.60
CA ARG A 388 -21.03 -0.05 -19.64
C ARG A 388 -20.56 -0.82 -18.42
N HIS A 389 -21.40 -1.73 -17.96
CA HIS A 389 -21.06 -2.72 -16.98
C HIS A 389 -19.97 -3.65 -17.55
N GLY A 390 -18.88 -3.82 -16.82
CA GLY A 390 -17.73 -4.55 -17.30
C GLY A 390 -16.75 -3.67 -18.10
N PHE A 391 -15.53 -3.59 -17.63
CA PHE A 391 -14.47 -2.85 -18.28
C PHE A 391 -13.53 -3.81 -18.99
N HIS A 392 -13.28 -3.54 -20.26
CA HIS A 392 -12.31 -4.26 -21.06
C HIS A 392 -11.10 -3.37 -21.29
N MET A 393 -9.96 -3.77 -20.72
CA MET A 393 -8.69 -3.11 -20.97
C MET A 393 -8.02 -3.78 -22.18
N ALA A 394 -8.19 -3.16 -23.36
CA ALA A 394 -7.77 -3.75 -24.63
C ALA A 394 -6.32 -3.45 -24.98
N THR A 395 -5.78 -2.33 -24.50
CA THR A 395 -4.46 -1.82 -24.92
C THR A 395 -3.67 -1.27 -23.75
N PHE A 396 -2.36 -1.24 -23.90
CA PHE A 396 -1.48 -0.48 -23.03
C PHE A 396 -1.91 1.00 -23.03
N ALA A 397 -1.75 1.68 -21.88
CA ALA A 397 -1.99 3.12 -21.78
C ALA A 397 -1.14 3.89 -22.80
N ASP A 398 -1.64 5.02 -23.24
CA ASP A 398 -0.87 5.96 -24.06
C ASP A 398 0.27 6.61 -23.22
N ASP A 399 0.78 7.78 -23.69
CA ASP A 399 1.87 8.47 -22.98
C ASP A 399 1.40 9.21 -21.70
N GLU A 400 0.15 9.06 -21.28
CA GLU A 400 -0.37 9.73 -20.08
C GLU A 400 0.33 9.22 -18.82
N GLY A 401 0.84 10.16 -18.04
CA GLY A 401 1.59 9.87 -16.83
C GLY A 401 2.93 9.16 -17.06
N ARG A 402 3.32 8.87 -18.31
CA ARG A 402 4.56 8.19 -18.62
C ARG A 402 5.78 9.02 -18.22
N GLY A 403 6.71 8.39 -17.53
CA GLY A 403 7.92 9.03 -17.04
C GLY A 403 7.73 9.87 -15.78
N GLN A 404 6.55 9.89 -15.19
CA GLN A 404 6.40 10.36 -13.82
C GLN A 404 7.34 9.57 -12.91
N ILE A 405 7.72 10.18 -11.80
CA ILE A 405 8.57 9.53 -10.81
C ILE A 405 7.78 9.38 -9.50
N ARG A 406 8.05 8.28 -8.78
CA ARG A 406 7.49 7.97 -7.46
C ARG A 406 8.61 7.38 -6.61
N PRO A 407 8.68 7.62 -5.28
CA PRO A 407 9.66 6.96 -4.42
C PRO A 407 9.27 5.51 -4.14
N VAL A 408 10.25 4.66 -3.87
CA VAL A 408 10.18 3.24 -3.42
C VAL A 408 11.05 2.28 -4.24
N TRP A 409 11.54 2.71 -5.38
CA TRP A 409 12.36 1.88 -6.27
C TRP A 409 13.60 1.33 -5.57
N GLU A 410 14.23 2.16 -4.73
CA GLU A 410 15.38 1.75 -3.91
C GLU A 410 15.01 0.63 -2.93
N THR A 411 13.84 0.70 -2.27
CA THR A 411 13.38 -0.34 -1.34
C THR A 411 13.26 -1.69 -2.05
N ILE A 412 12.60 -1.73 -3.19
CA ILE A 412 12.41 -2.95 -3.97
C ILE A 412 13.75 -3.49 -4.47
N LEU A 413 14.59 -2.60 -5.03
CA LEU A 413 15.93 -2.97 -5.55
C LEU A 413 16.81 -3.56 -4.44
N MET A 414 16.90 -2.90 -3.30
CA MET A 414 17.76 -3.36 -2.20
C MET A 414 17.27 -4.69 -1.63
N HIS A 415 15.96 -4.91 -1.59
CA HIS A 415 15.46 -6.20 -1.16
C HIS A 415 15.96 -7.32 -2.07
N TYR A 416 15.73 -7.25 -3.39
CA TYR A 416 16.08 -8.33 -4.30
C TYR A 416 17.60 -8.46 -4.50
N SER A 417 18.32 -7.36 -4.61
CA SER A 417 19.76 -7.39 -4.87
C SER A 417 20.62 -7.66 -3.63
N LYS A 418 20.25 -7.13 -2.46
CA LYS A 418 21.10 -7.19 -1.26
C LYS A 418 20.56 -8.13 -0.19
N VAL A 419 19.25 -8.24 -0.02
CA VAL A 419 18.63 -9.14 0.97
C VAL A 419 18.49 -10.54 0.38
N LYS A 420 17.76 -10.69 -0.74
CA LYS A 420 17.63 -11.97 -1.44
C LYS A 420 18.88 -12.36 -2.25
N LYS A 421 19.74 -11.40 -2.57
CA LYS A 421 21.00 -11.59 -3.31
C LYS A 421 20.80 -12.27 -4.67
N LEU A 422 19.75 -11.89 -5.38
CA LEU A 422 19.56 -12.37 -6.75
C LEU A 422 20.71 -11.84 -7.62
N SER A 423 21.14 -12.64 -8.59
CA SER A 423 22.22 -12.28 -9.53
C SER A 423 21.72 -11.54 -10.77
N SER A 424 20.42 -11.61 -11.10
CA SER A 424 19.79 -10.99 -12.27
C SER A 424 18.31 -10.71 -12.02
N GLY A 425 17.60 -10.23 -13.05
CA GLY A 425 16.15 -10.01 -13.02
C GLY A 425 15.71 -8.63 -12.54
N TYR A 426 16.66 -7.70 -12.32
CA TYR A 426 16.36 -6.34 -11.83
C TYR A 426 17.09 -5.23 -12.64
N LYS A 427 17.25 -5.45 -13.95
CA LYS A 427 18.00 -4.53 -14.82
C LYS A 427 17.37 -3.15 -14.91
N TYR A 428 16.07 -3.09 -15.20
CA TYR A 428 15.36 -1.82 -15.38
C TYR A 428 15.04 -1.15 -14.06
N LEU A 429 14.73 -1.94 -13.05
CA LEU A 429 14.56 -1.49 -11.67
C LEU A 429 15.84 -0.84 -11.15
N SER A 430 17.01 -1.48 -11.36
CA SER A 430 18.30 -0.91 -10.98
C SER A 430 18.56 0.41 -11.69
N ALA A 431 18.39 0.44 -13.02
CA ALA A 431 18.61 1.66 -13.80
C ALA A 431 17.67 2.79 -13.38
N PHE A 432 16.42 2.48 -13.03
CA PHE A 432 15.46 3.48 -12.59
C PHE A 432 15.74 3.99 -11.18
N ALA A 433 16.04 3.10 -10.23
CA ALA A 433 16.43 3.46 -8.88
C ALA A 433 17.73 4.28 -8.86
N GLU A 434 18.76 3.86 -9.62
CA GLU A 434 20.02 4.60 -9.76
C GLU A 434 19.81 6.01 -10.33
N LYS A 435 18.94 6.15 -11.32
CA LYS A 435 18.59 7.44 -11.92
C LYS A 435 17.88 8.36 -10.93
N LEU A 436 17.00 7.83 -10.10
CA LEU A 436 16.22 8.61 -9.13
C LEU A 436 17.00 8.96 -7.87
N ARG A 437 18.11 8.30 -7.59
CA ARG A 437 18.90 8.42 -6.37
C ARG A 437 19.57 9.80 -6.23
N PRO A 438 19.43 10.51 -5.11
CA PRO A 438 18.61 10.20 -3.95
C PRO A 438 17.11 10.34 -4.25
N GLU A 439 16.31 9.36 -3.76
CA GLU A 439 14.94 9.18 -4.22
C GLU A 439 13.93 10.14 -3.58
N GLY A 440 14.19 10.59 -2.34
CA GLY A 440 13.24 11.39 -1.55
C GLY A 440 12.06 10.56 -1.04
N GLY A 441 11.00 11.22 -0.62
CA GLY A 441 9.83 10.54 -0.07
C GLY A 441 8.64 11.43 0.24
N ALA A 442 7.77 10.97 1.12
CA ALA A 442 6.57 11.70 1.53
C ALA A 442 6.91 13.12 1.94
N GLY A 443 6.24 14.09 1.33
CA GLY A 443 6.46 15.51 1.57
C GLY A 443 7.64 16.14 0.80
N ASP A 444 8.33 15.40 -0.08
CA ASP A 444 9.36 15.99 -0.96
C ASP A 444 8.70 16.68 -2.17
N VAL A 445 8.07 17.82 -1.90
CA VAL A 445 7.31 18.55 -2.90
C VAL A 445 8.21 19.25 -3.94
N ASP A 446 9.46 19.51 -3.62
CA ASP A 446 10.42 20.09 -4.56
C ASP A 446 10.71 19.08 -5.70
N ARG A 447 10.69 17.79 -5.37
CA ARG A 447 10.91 16.71 -6.32
C ARG A 447 9.63 16.27 -7.03
N TYR A 448 8.55 16.07 -6.28
CA TYR A 448 7.33 15.42 -6.76
C TYR A 448 6.17 16.38 -7.05
N GLY A 449 6.33 17.67 -6.73
CA GLY A 449 5.26 18.68 -6.84
C GLY A 449 4.32 18.70 -5.62
N ASP A 450 3.64 19.81 -5.41
CA ASP A 450 2.71 19.97 -4.27
C ASP A 450 1.32 19.40 -4.61
N ASN A 451 1.29 18.09 -4.79
CA ASN A 451 0.07 17.31 -5.06
C ASN A 451 0.16 15.95 -4.34
N SER A 452 -0.90 15.14 -4.38
CA SER A 452 -0.94 13.84 -3.70
C SER A 452 0.22 12.93 -4.06
N GLY A 453 0.77 13.03 -5.26
CA GLY A 453 1.92 12.26 -5.71
C GLY A 453 3.19 12.41 -4.88
N ALA A 454 3.32 13.53 -4.16
CA ALA A 454 4.42 13.73 -3.21
C ALA A 454 4.17 13.13 -1.82
N PHE A 455 2.99 12.54 -1.57
CA PHE A 455 2.60 12.13 -0.22
C PHE A 455 2.04 10.71 -0.14
N ASP A 456 1.66 10.12 -1.28
CA ASP A 456 1.01 8.80 -1.32
C ASP A 456 1.98 7.65 -0.95
N GLN A 457 3.29 7.88 -0.99
CA GLN A 457 4.31 6.90 -0.69
C GLN A 457 5.27 7.43 0.39
N LEU A 458 5.69 6.56 1.31
CA LEU A 458 6.59 6.93 2.40
C LEU A 458 7.98 7.37 1.90
N GLY A 459 8.60 6.59 1.02
CA GLY A 459 9.91 6.91 0.46
C GLY A 459 11.03 7.07 1.50
N TRP A 460 11.97 7.99 1.22
CA TRP A 460 13.23 8.19 1.96
C TRP A 460 14.09 6.93 1.96
N SER A 461 13.93 6.14 0.89
CA SER A 461 14.48 4.79 0.78
C SER A 461 15.97 4.78 0.47
N THR A 462 16.51 5.79 -0.22
CA THR A 462 17.96 5.92 -0.41
C THR A 462 18.65 6.11 0.94
N LEU A 463 18.06 6.92 1.84
CA LEU A 463 18.60 7.11 3.19
C LEU A 463 18.55 5.79 3.98
N MET A 464 17.39 5.14 3.98
CA MET A 464 17.12 4.07 4.92
C MET A 464 17.49 2.67 4.41
N MET A 465 17.41 2.43 3.09
CA MET A 465 17.57 1.08 2.52
C MET A 465 18.85 0.89 1.71
N TYR A 466 19.41 1.96 1.13
CA TYR A 466 20.59 1.83 0.27
C TYR A 466 21.75 1.11 0.96
N ARG A 467 22.33 0.17 0.23
CA ARG A 467 23.53 -0.62 0.60
C ARG A 467 24.41 -0.78 -0.64
N GLU A 468 25.71 -0.54 -0.48
CA GLU A 468 26.72 -0.73 -1.53
C GLU A 468 26.92 -2.20 -1.92
#